data_8b732234bbfe888e1b51b85bbaed4cec
#
_entry.id   8b732234bbfe888e1b51b85bbaed4cec
#
_cell.length_a   1.000
_cell.length_b   1.000
_cell.length_c   1.000
_cell.angle_alpha   90.00
_cell.angle_beta   90.00
_cell.angle_gamma   90.00
#
_symmetry.space_group_name_H-M   'P 1'
#
loop_
_entity.id
_entity.type
_entity.pdbx_description
1 polymer ?
#
loop_
_entity_poly.entity_id
_entity_poly.type
_entity_poly.pdbx_seq_one_letter_code
_entity_poly.pdbx_strand_id
1 'polypeptide(L)'
;MKIIVCVKQVPDTSGKVAVNPDGTLNRASMATITNPDDLNAVEAALTLKEQTGAEVVVVSMGPPPAEGMLREVIARGADRAVLVSAREFGGSDTYATSQILAAAINKIGVEADDIVMCGRQAIDGDTAQVGPQIAEKLHLPQVSYVAEIAVENKAVTVKRLLEDGYMTIKVQTPCLLTCVKELNDARYMSVGGIMECYNKPLEIYNYETLKDDPLIDVDTIGLKGSPTNVYKSFSPPVKGAGMMMEGADKATVEKLVSILNDKHII
;
A
#
# COMPACT_ATOMS: atom_id res chain seq x y z
N MET A 1 -0.91 -7.53 21.81
CA MET A 1 -1.18 -6.66 20.65
C MET A 1 -0.29 -7.09 19.50
N LYS A 2 -0.86 -7.22 18.35
CA LYS A 2 -0.22 -7.54 17.08
C LYS A 2 -0.50 -6.39 16.10
N ILE A 3 0.46 -6.02 15.28
CA ILE A 3 0.26 -5.05 14.20
C ILE A 3 0.50 -5.77 12.89
N ILE A 4 -0.55 -5.92 12.09
CA ILE A 4 -0.50 -6.58 10.78
C ILE A 4 -0.37 -5.50 9.72
N VAL A 5 0.74 -5.51 8.96
CA VAL A 5 1.00 -4.50 7.94
C VAL A 5 0.93 -5.11 6.55
N CYS A 6 -0.02 -4.67 5.74
CA CYS A 6 -0.07 -5.04 4.33
C CYS A 6 0.92 -4.20 3.53
N VAL A 7 1.77 -4.86 2.74
CA VAL A 7 2.76 -4.22 1.88
C VAL A 7 2.68 -4.77 0.46
N LYS A 8 3.00 -3.95 -0.52
CA LYS A 8 2.98 -4.34 -1.93
C LYS A 8 4.34 -4.10 -2.59
N GLN A 9 4.78 -5.07 -3.38
CA GLN A 9 5.87 -4.87 -4.32
C GLN A 9 5.33 -4.15 -5.56
N VAL A 10 5.94 -3.02 -5.91
CA VAL A 10 5.55 -2.19 -7.05
C VAL A 10 6.74 -1.95 -7.98
N PRO A 11 6.52 -1.65 -9.28
CA PRO A 11 7.59 -1.23 -10.16
C PRO A 11 8.26 0.06 -9.66
N ASP A 12 9.59 0.11 -9.76
CA ASP A 12 10.32 1.35 -9.50
C ASP A 12 10.12 2.32 -10.67
N THR A 13 9.38 3.40 -10.41
CA THR A 13 9.09 4.45 -11.40
C THR A 13 10.16 5.54 -11.46
N SER A 14 11.18 5.50 -10.59
CA SER A 14 12.31 6.44 -10.63
C SER A 14 13.28 6.17 -11.78
N GLY A 15 13.27 4.96 -12.34
CA GLY A 15 14.07 4.51 -13.47
C GLY A 15 13.38 4.69 -14.83
N LYS A 16 14.06 4.23 -15.89
CA LYS A 16 13.45 4.16 -17.21
C LYS A 16 12.39 3.06 -17.24
N VAL A 17 11.16 3.44 -17.55
CA VAL A 17 10.07 2.49 -17.78
C VAL A 17 10.38 1.70 -19.03
N ALA A 18 10.62 0.40 -18.91
CA ALA A 18 10.84 -0.49 -20.03
C ALA A 18 9.50 -0.84 -20.69
N VAL A 19 9.41 -0.61 -21.99
CA VAL A 19 8.21 -0.87 -22.81
C VAL A 19 8.54 -1.94 -23.83
N ASN A 20 7.67 -2.93 -24.00
CA ASN A 20 7.76 -3.94 -25.04
C ASN A 20 7.52 -3.31 -26.43
N PRO A 21 7.94 -3.97 -27.53
CA PRO A 21 7.69 -3.47 -28.89
C PRO A 21 6.20 -3.24 -29.22
N ASP A 22 5.30 -3.91 -28.54
CA ASP A 22 3.83 -3.77 -28.67
C ASP A 22 3.24 -2.60 -27.84
N GLY A 23 4.10 -1.83 -27.13
CA GLY A 23 3.70 -0.72 -26.27
C GLY A 23 3.24 -1.12 -24.87
N THR A 24 3.28 -2.41 -24.51
CA THR A 24 2.97 -2.85 -23.14
C THR A 24 4.17 -2.68 -22.20
N LEU A 25 3.91 -2.55 -20.90
CA LEU A 25 4.98 -2.45 -19.89
C LEU A 25 5.74 -3.78 -19.77
N ASN A 26 7.05 -3.74 -19.93
CA ASN A 26 7.93 -4.87 -19.66
C ASN A 26 8.24 -4.97 -18.16
N ARG A 27 7.29 -5.50 -17.40
CA ARG A 27 7.40 -5.63 -15.94
C ARG A 27 8.57 -6.53 -15.51
N ALA A 28 8.96 -7.50 -16.34
CA ALA A 28 10.04 -8.44 -16.02
C ALA A 28 11.43 -7.78 -16.00
N SER A 29 11.61 -6.68 -16.70
CA SER A 29 12.88 -5.93 -16.78
C SER A 29 12.92 -4.69 -15.90
N MET A 30 11.82 -4.39 -15.16
CA MET A 30 11.78 -3.24 -14.26
C MET A 30 12.26 -3.67 -12.87
N ALA A 31 13.10 -2.84 -12.26
CA ALA A 31 13.37 -2.94 -10.84
C ALA A 31 12.06 -2.79 -10.05
N THR A 32 11.97 -3.47 -8.94
CA THR A 32 10.81 -3.40 -8.05
C THR A 32 11.23 -2.92 -6.67
N ILE A 33 10.34 -2.18 -6.03
CA ILE A 33 10.53 -1.64 -4.68
C ILE A 33 9.33 -1.97 -3.81
N THR A 34 9.49 -1.86 -2.49
CA THR A 34 8.33 -1.79 -1.59
C THR A 34 7.58 -0.48 -1.85
N ASN A 35 6.26 -0.55 -1.93
CA ASN A 35 5.44 0.64 -2.10
C ASN A 35 5.77 1.70 -1.02
N PRO A 36 6.07 2.97 -1.40
CA PRO A 36 6.50 3.99 -0.45
C PRO A 36 5.52 4.26 0.70
N ASP A 37 4.23 4.39 0.41
CA ASP A 37 3.21 4.62 1.44
C ASP A 37 3.11 3.41 2.41
N ASP A 38 3.38 2.18 1.93
CA ASP A 38 3.41 1.00 2.80
C ASP A 38 4.63 1.00 3.71
N LEU A 39 5.78 1.54 3.27
CA LEU A 39 6.94 1.73 4.14
C LEU A 39 6.66 2.69 5.29
N ASN A 40 5.82 3.71 5.07
CA ASN A 40 5.39 4.59 6.16
C ASN A 40 4.49 3.84 7.17
N ALA A 41 3.63 2.93 6.69
CA ALA A 41 2.86 2.06 7.57
C ALA A 41 3.76 1.09 8.36
N VAL A 42 4.79 0.51 7.72
CA VAL A 42 5.79 -0.33 8.39
C VAL A 42 6.52 0.45 9.47
N GLU A 43 7.00 1.66 9.18
CA GLU A 43 7.72 2.50 10.16
C GLU A 43 6.84 2.84 11.36
N ALA A 44 5.56 3.17 11.12
CA ALA A 44 4.61 3.42 12.19
C ALA A 44 4.41 2.17 13.07
N ALA A 45 4.28 0.99 12.45
CA ALA A 45 4.18 -0.27 13.18
C ALA A 45 5.43 -0.59 14.00
N LEU A 46 6.63 -0.34 13.48
CA LEU A 46 7.88 -0.54 14.18
C LEU A 46 8.06 0.44 15.35
N THR A 47 7.67 1.69 15.17
CA THR A 47 7.67 2.70 16.24
C THR A 47 6.70 2.30 17.37
N LEU A 48 5.50 1.83 17.03
CA LEU A 48 4.54 1.33 18.02
C LEU A 48 5.03 0.06 18.69
N LYS A 49 5.71 -0.85 17.98
CA LYS A 49 6.35 -2.02 18.56
C LYS A 49 7.38 -1.64 19.62
N GLU A 50 8.22 -0.65 19.37
CA GLU A 50 9.22 -0.15 20.32
C GLU A 50 8.58 0.42 21.59
N GLN A 51 7.39 1.04 21.47
CA GLN A 51 6.67 1.64 22.58
C GLN A 51 5.86 0.62 23.39
N THR A 52 5.31 -0.42 22.75
CA THR A 52 4.30 -1.30 23.33
C THR A 52 4.73 -2.76 23.46
N GLY A 53 5.83 -3.16 22.81
CA GLY A 53 6.22 -4.57 22.69
C GLY A 53 5.34 -5.39 21.74
N ALA A 54 4.60 -4.75 20.84
CA ALA A 54 3.75 -5.42 19.85
C ALA A 54 4.55 -6.31 18.89
N GLU A 55 3.97 -7.43 18.45
CA GLU A 55 4.46 -8.21 17.33
C GLU A 55 4.10 -7.50 16.01
N VAL A 56 5.05 -7.34 15.09
CA VAL A 56 4.81 -6.81 13.74
C VAL A 56 4.85 -7.92 12.72
N VAL A 57 3.70 -8.17 12.07
CA VAL A 57 3.51 -9.18 11.03
C VAL A 57 3.27 -8.48 9.70
N VAL A 58 4.10 -8.78 8.71
CA VAL A 58 3.98 -8.18 7.38
C VAL A 58 3.32 -9.14 6.41
N VAL A 59 2.35 -8.67 5.63
CA VAL A 59 1.60 -9.47 4.66
C VAL A 59 1.73 -8.85 3.27
N SER A 60 2.04 -9.67 2.28
CA SER A 60 2.03 -9.24 0.87
C SER A 60 1.33 -10.27 0.00
N MET A 61 0.47 -9.82 -0.91
CA MET A 61 -0.05 -10.65 -1.98
C MET A 61 0.75 -10.38 -3.25
N GLY A 62 1.39 -11.42 -3.77
CA GLY A 62 2.24 -11.27 -4.94
C GLY A 62 2.83 -12.57 -5.46
N PRO A 63 3.60 -12.52 -6.56
CA PRO A 63 4.31 -13.67 -7.08
C PRO A 63 5.48 -14.06 -6.15
N PRO A 64 6.02 -15.29 -6.26
CA PRO A 64 7.10 -15.78 -5.40
C PRO A 64 8.30 -14.82 -5.24
N PRO A 65 8.75 -14.07 -6.26
CA PRO A 65 9.85 -13.11 -6.09
C PRO A 65 9.59 -11.98 -5.08
N ALA A 66 8.34 -11.73 -4.69
CA ALA A 66 8.00 -10.76 -3.65
C ALA A 66 8.53 -11.16 -2.25
N GLU A 67 8.99 -12.41 -2.08
CA GLU A 67 9.72 -12.84 -0.88
C GLU A 67 10.92 -11.92 -0.59
N GLY A 68 11.69 -11.55 -1.61
CA GLY A 68 12.85 -10.64 -1.43
C GLY A 68 12.47 -9.33 -0.78
N MET A 69 11.39 -8.70 -1.24
CA MET A 69 10.85 -7.47 -0.65
C MET A 69 10.40 -7.69 0.80
N LEU A 70 9.75 -8.81 1.11
CA LEU A 70 9.36 -9.13 2.50
C LEU A 70 10.59 -9.33 3.40
N ARG A 71 11.68 -9.92 2.90
CA ARG A 71 12.95 -10.03 3.64
C ARG A 71 13.57 -8.67 3.95
N GLU A 72 13.45 -7.70 3.03
CA GLU A 72 13.87 -6.31 3.29
C GLU A 72 13.04 -5.66 4.39
N VAL A 73 11.73 -5.88 4.44
CA VAL A 73 10.86 -5.36 5.50
C VAL A 73 11.17 -6.02 6.84
N ILE A 74 11.44 -7.33 6.85
CA ILE A 74 11.94 -8.03 8.04
C ILE A 74 13.27 -7.43 8.51
N ALA A 75 14.19 -7.11 7.60
CA ALA A 75 15.47 -6.50 7.92
C ALA A 75 15.34 -5.08 8.53
N ARG A 76 14.21 -4.40 8.30
CA ARG A 76 13.88 -3.12 8.96
C ARG A 76 13.40 -3.29 10.41
N GLY A 77 12.94 -4.50 10.78
CA GLY A 77 12.56 -4.80 12.16
C GLY A 77 11.26 -5.58 12.36
N ALA A 78 10.55 -5.96 11.30
CA ALA A 78 9.38 -6.83 11.42
C ALA A 78 9.75 -8.20 12.01
N ASP A 79 8.81 -8.85 12.69
CA ASP A 79 9.07 -10.11 13.39
C ASP A 79 8.91 -11.32 12.48
N ARG A 80 7.90 -11.30 11.62
CA ARG A 80 7.65 -12.33 10.61
C ARG A 80 6.89 -11.77 9.41
N ALA A 81 6.85 -12.55 8.35
CA ALA A 81 6.12 -12.18 7.14
C ALA A 81 5.25 -13.32 6.62
N VAL A 82 4.22 -12.96 5.87
CA VAL A 82 3.35 -13.88 5.16
C VAL A 82 3.29 -13.46 3.70
N LEU A 83 3.70 -14.36 2.80
CA LEU A 83 3.52 -14.19 1.36
C LEU A 83 2.27 -14.93 0.91
N VAL A 84 1.28 -14.19 0.43
CA VAL A 84 0.06 -14.74 -0.14
C VAL A 84 0.28 -14.92 -1.64
N SER A 85 0.48 -16.17 -2.08
CA SER A 85 0.91 -16.44 -3.46
C SER A 85 0.28 -17.71 -4.00
N ALA A 86 -0.56 -17.57 -5.04
CA ALA A 86 -1.14 -18.66 -5.80
C ALA A 86 -1.47 -18.19 -7.22
N ARG A 87 -1.58 -19.13 -8.17
CA ARG A 87 -1.99 -18.82 -9.54
C ARG A 87 -3.41 -18.30 -9.60
N GLU A 88 -4.29 -18.83 -8.77
CA GLU A 88 -5.68 -18.46 -8.60
C GLU A 88 -5.87 -17.00 -8.18
N PHE A 89 -4.88 -16.41 -7.52
CA PHE A 89 -4.90 -15.02 -7.07
C PHE A 89 -4.41 -14.03 -8.14
N GLY A 90 -3.82 -14.54 -9.22
CA GLY A 90 -3.25 -13.71 -10.28
C GLY A 90 -4.28 -12.87 -11.02
N GLY A 91 -3.95 -11.61 -11.32
CA GLY A 91 -4.81 -10.69 -12.06
C GLY A 91 -6.00 -10.12 -11.27
N SER A 92 -6.03 -10.30 -9.96
CA SER A 92 -7.03 -9.71 -9.07
C SER A 92 -7.05 -8.19 -9.15
N ASP A 93 -8.24 -7.62 -9.25
CA ASP A 93 -8.47 -6.19 -9.02
C ASP A 93 -8.50 -5.86 -7.51
N THR A 94 -8.88 -4.65 -7.12
CA THR A 94 -8.92 -4.23 -5.71
C THR A 94 -9.92 -5.03 -4.88
N TYR A 95 -11.06 -5.41 -5.47
CA TYR A 95 -12.09 -6.19 -4.80
C TYR A 95 -11.59 -7.60 -4.47
N ALA A 96 -11.12 -8.34 -5.46
CA ALA A 96 -10.59 -9.69 -5.29
C ALA A 96 -9.33 -9.70 -4.40
N THR A 97 -8.42 -8.70 -4.57
CA THR A 97 -7.24 -8.54 -3.72
C THR A 97 -7.61 -8.36 -2.25
N SER A 98 -8.59 -7.50 -1.97
CA SER A 98 -9.02 -7.26 -0.58
C SER A 98 -9.67 -8.49 0.07
N GLN A 99 -10.35 -9.35 -0.71
CA GLN A 99 -10.89 -10.62 -0.21
C GLN A 99 -9.78 -11.58 0.20
N ILE A 100 -8.81 -11.76 -0.68
CA ILE A 100 -7.69 -12.67 -0.45
C ILE A 100 -6.84 -12.21 0.74
N LEU A 101 -6.56 -10.90 0.84
CA LEU A 101 -5.82 -10.34 1.97
C LEU A 101 -6.61 -10.43 3.28
N ALA A 102 -7.92 -10.19 3.26
CA ALA A 102 -8.78 -10.35 4.44
C ALA A 102 -8.79 -11.80 4.93
N ALA A 103 -8.89 -12.79 4.03
CA ALA A 103 -8.79 -14.21 4.38
C ALA A 103 -7.41 -14.56 4.98
N ALA A 104 -6.34 -14.00 4.43
CA ALA A 104 -5.00 -14.20 4.99
C ALA A 104 -4.86 -13.57 6.40
N ILE A 105 -5.45 -12.39 6.61
CA ILE A 105 -5.49 -11.73 7.93
C ILE A 105 -6.34 -12.54 8.91
N ASN A 106 -7.49 -13.08 8.51
CA ASN A 106 -8.29 -14.00 9.32
C ASN A 106 -7.47 -15.21 9.78
N LYS A 107 -6.69 -15.79 8.87
CA LYS A 107 -5.83 -16.94 9.20
C LYS A 107 -4.68 -16.58 10.15
N ILE A 108 -4.11 -15.38 10.05
CA ILE A 108 -3.12 -14.86 11.01
C ILE A 108 -3.79 -14.67 12.39
N GLY A 109 -5.08 -14.35 12.39
CA GLY A 109 -5.89 -14.04 13.55
C GLY A 109 -5.80 -12.56 13.94
N VAL A 110 -6.95 -11.94 14.24
CA VAL A 110 -7.06 -10.56 14.73
C VAL A 110 -7.69 -10.60 16.10
N GLU A 111 -6.98 -10.12 17.10
CA GLU A 111 -7.41 -10.05 18.48
C GLU A 111 -7.95 -8.64 18.83
N ALA A 112 -8.59 -8.52 20.00
CA ALA A 112 -9.31 -7.32 20.41
C ALA A 112 -8.46 -6.03 20.50
N ASP A 113 -7.14 -6.14 20.62
CA ASP A 113 -6.20 -5.02 20.73
C ASP A 113 -5.23 -4.90 19.56
N ASP A 114 -5.50 -5.62 18.47
CA ASP A 114 -4.66 -5.61 17.26
C ASP A 114 -5.00 -4.44 16.34
N ILE A 115 -4.02 -4.08 15.50
CA ILE A 115 -4.16 -3.02 14.50
C ILE A 115 -3.73 -3.58 13.14
N VAL A 116 -4.56 -3.36 12.12
CA VAL A 116 -4.18 -3.62 10.72
C VAL A 116 -3.78 -2.29 10.07
N MET A 117 -2.66 -2.29 9.36
CA MET A 117 -2.14 -1.10 8.70
C MET A 117 -1.83 -1.39 7.23
N CYS A 118 -1.92 -0.37 6.39
CA CYS A 118 -1.40 -0.36 5.02
C CYS A 118 -1.07 1.08 4.62
N GLY A 119 -0.34 1.26 3.55
CA GLY A 119 -0.22 2.57 2.91
C GLY A 119 -1.57 3.06 2.39
N ARG A 120 -1.68 4.33 2.14
CA ARG A 120 -2.87 4.95 1.54
C ARG A 120 -3.23 4.26 0.22
N GLN A 121 -2.24 4.03 -0.63
CA GLN A 121 -2.40 3.43 -1.95
C GLN A 121 -1.09 2.84 -2.48
N ALA A 122 -1.17 2.00 -3.50
CA ALA A 122 -0.02 1.54 -4.26
C ALA A 122 0.22 2.48 -5.45
N ILE A 123 1.47 2.89 -5.67
CA ILE A 123 1.85 3.88 -6.72
C ILE A 123 1.67 3.38 -8.15
N ASP A 124 1.45 2.08 -8.35
CA ASP A 124 1.21 1.48 -9.67
C ASP A 124 -0.27 1.49 -10.08
N GLY A 125 -1.19 1.62 -9.14
CA GLY A 125 -2.64 1.58 -9.40
C GLY A 125 -3.41 2.80 -8.93
N ASP A 126 -2.90 3.54 -7.96
CA ASP A 126 -3.45 4.80 -7.41
C ASP A 126 -4.95 4.76 -7.02
N THR A 127 -5.44 3.59 -6.57
CA THR A 127 -6.88 3.42 -6.29
C THR A 127 -7.28 3.80 -4.86
N ALA A 128 -6.38 3.69 -3.89
CA ALA A 128 -6.63 3.90 -2.46
C ALA A 128 -7.81 3.07 -1.89
N GLN A 129 -8.12 1.90 -2.48
CA GLN A 129 -9.32 1.12 -2.18
C GLN A 129 -9.06 -0.11 -1.31
N VAL A 130 -7.89 -0.77 -1.45
CA VAL A 130 -7.64 -2.08 -0.85
C VAL A 130 -7.74 -2.04 0.67
N GLY A 131 -7.14 -1.05 1.34
CA GLY A 131 -7.23 -0.91 2.79
C GLY A 131 -8.66 -0.81 3.31
N PRO A 132 -9.47 0.17 2.87
CA PRO A 132 -10.87 0.28 3.25
C PRO A 132 -11.71 -0.98 2.93
N GLN A 133 -11.46 -1.64 1.80
CA GLN A 133 -12.15 -2.87 1.44
C GLN A 133 -11.78 -4.06 2.34
N ILE A 134 -10.51 -4.16 2.79
CA ILE A 134 -10.10 -5.14 3.81
C ILE A 134 -10.86 -4.89 5.11
N ALA A 135 -10.93 -3.63 5.55
CA ALA A 135 -11.63 -3.27 6.77
C ALA A 135 -13.11 -3.67 6.73
N GLU A 136 -13.79 -3.40 5.62
CA GLU A 136 -15.19 -3.80 5.41
C GLU A 136 -15.36 -5.32 5.50
N LYS A 137 -14.50 -6.10 4.83
CA LYS A 137 -14.57 -7.57 4.83
C LYS A 137 -14.26 -8.19 6.19
N LEU A 138 -13.45 -7.54 7.00
CA LEU A 138 -13.12 -7.95 8.36
C LEU A 138 -14.05 -7.33 9.42
N HIS A 139 -15.02 -6.50 9.01
CA HIS A 139 -15.90 -5.75 9.89
C HIS A 139 -15.15 -4.90 10.93
N LEU A 140 -14.03 -4.30 10.50
CA LEU A 140 -13.20 -3.45 11.35
C LEU A 140 -13.56 -1.97 11.13
N PRO A 141 -13.62 -1.14 12.18
CA PRO A 141 -13.59 0.30 12.03
C PRO A 141 -12.28 0.72 11.34
N GLN A 142 -12.35 1.74 10.49
CA GLN A 142 -11.17 2.16 9.73
C GLN A 142 -11.03 3.68 9.72
N VAL A 143 -9.77 4.14 9.67
CA VAL A 143 -9.43 5.55 9.40
C VAL A 143 -8.40 5.61 8.28
N SER A 144 -8.73 6.35 7.22
CA SER A 144 -7.82 6.57 6.08
C SER A 144 -7.05 7.88 6.21
N TYR A 145 -5.94 8.00 5.47
CA TYR A 145 -5.07 9.19 5.40
C TYR A 145 -4.48 9.60 6.75
N VAL A 146 -3.96 8.64 7.51
CA VAL A 146 -3.43 8.84 8.85
C VAL A 146 -2.02 9.44 8.79
N ALA A 147 -1.85 10.62 9.42
CA ALA A 147 -0.58 11.35 9.51
C ALA A 147 0.00 11.43 10.92
N GLU A 148 -0.75 11.08 11.96
CA GLU A 148 -0.24 10.93 13.33
C GLU A 148 -1.00 9.78 14.02
N ILE A 149 -0.29 9.03 14.88
CA ILE A 149 -0.86 7.89 15.62
C ILE A 149 -0.40 7.96 17.07
N ALA A 150 -1.33 7.80 17.98
CA ALA A 150 -1.07 7.57 19.40
C ALA A 150 -1.95 6.42 19.89
N VAL A 151 -1.34 5.42 20.53
CA VAL A 151 -2.05 4.26 21.08
C VAL A 151 -2.16 4.39 22.60
N GLU A 152 -3.36 4.31 23.12
CA GLU A 152 -3.64 4.36 24.54
C GLU A 152 -4.62 3.23 24.93
N ASN A 153 -4.14 2.23 25.64
CA ASN A 153 -4.93 1.06 26.01
C ASN A 153 -5.50 0.35 24.76
N LYS A 154 -6.85 0.27 24.66
CA LYS A 154 -7.59 -0.35 23.55
C LYS A 154 -8.16 0.68 22.58
N ALA A 155 -7.54 1.84 22.47
CA ALA A 155 -7.97 2.88 21.55
C ALA A 155 -6.77 3.51 20.86
N VAL A 156 -6.98 3.92 19.63
CA VAL A 156 -6.00 4.61 18.81
C VAL A 156 -6.53 6.00 18.50
N THR A 157 -5.78 7.03 18.87
CA THR A 157 -6.06 8.40 18.46
C THR A 157 -5.20 8.73 17.26
N VAL A 158 -5.83 9.13 16.16
CA VAL A 158 -5.16 9.42 14.90
C VAL A 158 -5.51 10.82 14.40
N LYS A 159 -4.58 11.41 13.66
CA LYS A 159 -4.81 12.63 12.89
C LYS A 159 -4.98 12.25 11.42
N ARG A 160 -6.20 12.40 10.92
CA ARG A 160 -6.53 12.16 9.52
C ARG A 160 -6.34 13.45 8.72
N LEU A 161 -5.60 13.39 7.61
CA LEU A 161 -5.46 14.51 6.69
C LEU A 161 -6.71 14.67 5.82
N LEU A 162 -7.06 15.93 5.55
CA LEU A 162 -8.07 16.39 4.62
C LEU A 162 -7.41 17.40 3.67
N GLU A 163 -8.14 17.84 2.62
CA GLU A 163 -7.60 18.80 1.64
C GLU A 163 -7.24 20.14 2.26
N ASP A 164 -8.02 20.62 3.24
CA ASP A 164 -7.90 21.93 3.86
C ASP A 164 -7.58 21.89 5.37
N GLY A 165 -7.24 20.70 5.89
CA GLY A 165 -6.96 20.57 7.32
C GLY A 165 -6.79 19.13 7.79
N TYR A 166 -7.20 18.87 9.01
CA TYR A 166 -7.16 17.53 9.60
C TYR A 166 -8.28 17.30 10.59
N MET A 167 -8.57 16.03 10.84
CA MET A 167 -9.48 15.58 11.90
C MET A 167 -8.74 14.71 12.90
N THR A 168 -8.94 14.96 14.19
CA THR A 168 -8.51 14.03 15.24
C THR A 168 -9.64 13.04 15.51
N ILE A 169 -9.35 11.76 15.32
CA ILE A 169 -10.32 10.66 15.45
C ILE A 169 -9.79 9.68 16.48
N LYS A 170 -10.65 9.29 17.41
CA LYS A 170 -10.39 8.19 18.35
C LYS A 170 -11.17 6.96 17.92
N VAL A 171 -10.46 5.88 17.60
CA VAL A 171 -11.03 4.61 17.16
C VAL A 171 -10.70 3.49 18.14
N GLN A 172 -11.64 2.58 18.36
CA GLN A 172 -11.41 1.39 19.19
C GLN A 172 -10.68 0.31 18.36
N THR A 173 -9.79 -0.44 19.01
CA THR A 173 -9.21 -1.64 18.43
C THR A 173 -10.18 -2.84 18.54
N PRO A 174 -10.13 -3.85 17.64
CA PRO A 174 -9.25 -3.87 16.46
C PRO A 174 -9.73 -2.89 15.40
N CYS A 175 -8.78 -2.27 14.69
CA CYS A 175 -9.10 -1.30 13.64
C CYS A 175 -8.12 -1.39 12.47
N LEU A 176 -8.48 -0.78 11.32
CA LEU A 176 -7.61 -0.65 10.18
C LEU A 176 -7.26 0.82 9.92
N LEU A 177 -5.97 1.09 9.67
CA LEU A 177 -5.45 2.41 9.38
C LEU A 177 -4.75 2.43 8.02
N THR A 178 -5.03 3.45 7.18
CA THR A 178 -4.23 3.68 5.98
C THR A 178 -3.32 4.89 6.16
N CYS A 179 -2.02 4.69 6.00
CA CYS A 179 -0.98 5.66 6.33
C CYS A 179 -0.57 6.49 5.11
N VAL A 180 -0.29 7.76 5.34
CA VAL A 180 0.26 8.67 4.33
C VAL A 180 1.72 8.99 4.60
N LYS A 181 2.40 9.55 3.59
CA LYS A 181 3.82 9.90 3.66
C LYS A 181 4.14 10.88 4.81
N GLU A 182 3.21 11.77 5.13
CA GLU A 182 3.37 12.78 6.18
C GLU A 182 3.47 12.20 7.60
N LEU A 183 3.17 10.90 7.77
CA LEU A 183 3.21 10.23 9.06
C LEU A 183 4.62 10.12 9.63
N ASN A 184 5.60 9.76 8.80
CA ASN A 184 6.99 9.52 9.23
C ASN A 184 7.94 9.37 8.03
N ASP A 185 9.23 9.30 8.35
CA ASP A 185 10.28 8.88 7.41
C ASP A 185 10.69 7.44 7.73
N ALA A 186 10.51 6.53 6.78
CA ALA A 186 10.81 5.12 6.95
C ALA A 186 12.31 4.87 7.19
N ARG A 187 12.63 4.12 8.25
CA ARG A 187 14.01 3.72 8.60
C ARG A 187 14.65 2.84 7.53
N TYR A 188 15.96 2.93 7.41
CA TYR A 188 16.75 1.97 6.61
C TYR A 188 16.88 0.62 7.31
N MET A 189 17.21 -0.41 6.54
CA MET A 189 17.60 -1.71 7.06
C MET A 189 18.89 -1.56 7.90
N SER A 190 18.93 -2.18 9.06
CA SER A 190 20.17 -2.28 9.84
C SER A 190 21.05 -3.43 9.32
N VAL A 191 22.36 -3.34 9.53
CA VAL A 191 23.30 -4.44 9.18
C VAL A 191 22.92 -5.74 9.89
N GLY A 192 22.59 -5.67 11.18
CA GLY A 192 22.10 -6.83 11.93
C GLY A 192 20.80 -7.39 11.37
N GLY A 193 19.86 -6.51 11.02
CA GLY A 193 18.58 -6.90 10.38
C GLY A 193 18.78 -7.62 9.05
N ILE A 194 19.68 -7.15 8.21
CA ILE A 194 20.04 -7.81 6.93
C ILE A 194 20.61 -9.21 7.17
N MET A 195 21.48 -9.37 8.16
CA MET A 195 22.07 -10.67 8.49
C MET A 195 21.02 -11.65 9.05
N GLU A 196 20.06 -11.17 9.82
CA GLU A 196 19.09 -12.01 10.53
C GLU A 196 17.76 -12.22 9.76
N CYS A 197 17.48 -11.46 8.69
CA CYS A 197 16.18 -11.52 8.03
C CYS A 197 15.81 -12.89 7.47
N TYR A 198 16.79 -13.72 7.09
CA TYR A 198 16.54 -15.09 6.61
C TYR A 198 16.31 -16.11 7.73
N ASN A 199 16.70 -15.79 8.96
CA ASN A 199 16.45 -16.61 10.14
C ASN A 199 15.06 -16.40 10.73
N LYS A 200 14.41 -15.27 10.37
CA LYS A 200 13.05 -14.96 10.83
C LYS A 200 11.99 -15.68 10.00
N PRO A 201 10.82 -16.03 10.61
CA PRO A 201 9.75 -16.74 9.92
C PRO A 201 9.20 -15.98 8.71
N LEU A 202 9.06 -16.70 7.60
CA LEU A 202 8.29 -16.27 6.44
C LEU A 202 7.42 -17.44 6.00
N GLU A 203 6.12 -17.26 6.05
CA GLU A 203 5.13 -18.26 5.69
C GLU A 203 4.59 -17.98 4.29
N ILE A 204 4.22 -19.03 3.57
CA ILE A 204 3.56 -18.90 2.26
C ILE A 204 2.13 -19.41 2.39
N TYR A 205 1.17 -18.52 2.16
CA TYR A 205 -0.24 -18.87 2.05
C TYR A 205 -0.64 -18.98 0.59
N ASN A 206 -0.99 -20.17 0.16
CA ASN A 206 -1.48 -20.46 -1.18
C ASN A 206 -3.00 -20.68 -1.15
N TYR A 207 -3.60 -21.03 -2.31
CA TYR A 207 -5.03 -21.30 -2.41
C TYR A 207 -5.47 -22.40 -1.44
N GLU A 208 -4.77 -23.54 -1.38
CA GLU A 208 -5.10 -24.65 -0.48
C GLU A 208 -5.06 -24.24 1.00
N THR A 209 -4.19 -23.28 1.34
CA THR A 209 -4.06 -22.75 2.69
C THR A 209 -5.23 -21.87 3.11
N LEU A 210 -5.88 -21.20 2.16
CA LEU A 210 -6.91 -20.19 2.41
C LEU A 210 -8.32 -20.64 1.97
N LYS A 211 -8.48 -21.70 1.18
CA LYS A 211 -9.74 -22.11 0.52
C LYS A 211 -10.91 -22.34 1.47
N ASP A 212 -10.64 -22.65 2.74
CA ASP A 212 -11.68 -22.89 3.75
C ASP A 212 -12.20 -21.60 4.41
N ASP A 213 -11.58 -20.43 4.13
CA ASP A 213 -12.09 -19.14 4.59
C ASP A 213 -13.31 -18.74 3.72
N PRO A 214 -14.43 -18.28 4.32
CA PRO A 214 -15.63 -17.88 3.59
C PRO A 214 -15.44 -16.78 2.54
N LEU A 215 -14.37 -15.99 2.65
CA LEU A 215 -14.03 -14.96 1.66
C LEU A 215 -13.36 -15.52 0.41
N ILE A 216 -12.93 -16.78 0.41
CA ILE A 216 -12.24 -17.40 -0.73
C ILE A 216 -13.23 -18.23 -1.56
N ASP A 217 -13.77 -17.59 -2.58
CA ASP A 217 -14.61 -18.23 -3.60
C ASP A 217 -13.93 -18.07 -4.97
N VAL A 218 -13.72 -19.17 -5.68
CA VAL A 218 -13.06 -19.20 -7.00
C VAL A 218 -13.74 -18.31 -8.04
N ASP A 219 -15.02 -18.04 -7.87
CA ASP A 219 -15.79 -17.18 -8.78
C ASP A 219 -15.64 -15.69 -8.47
N THR A 220 -15.04 -15.33 -7.31
CA THR A 220 -14.88 -13.94 -6.87
C THR A 220 -13.44 -13.53 -6.61
N ILE A 221 -12.46 -14.41 -6.88
CA ILE A 221 -11.03 -14.15 -6.76
C ILE A 221 -10.31 -14.23 -8.12
N GLY A 222 -9.09 -13.70 -8.18
CA GLY A 222 -8.27 -13.72 -9.38
C GLY A 222 -8.85 -12.88 -10.52
N LEU A 223 -8.30 -13.08 -11.72
CA LEU A 223 -8.73 -12.33 -12.90
C LEU A 223 -10.20 -12.54 -13.27
N LYS A 224 -10.68 -13.78 -13.13
CA LYS A 224 -12.06 -14.13 -13.49
C LYS A 224 -13.10 -13.59 -12.52
N GLY A 225 -12.75 -13.56 -11.23
CA GLY A 225 -13.61 -13.05 -10.17
C GLY A 225 -13.53 -11.55 -9.96
N SER A 226 -12.63 -10.86 -10.67
CA SER A 226 -12.48 -9.41 -10.59
C SER A 226 -13.60 -8.68 -11.32
N PRO A 227 -14.39 -7.84 -10.65
CA PRO A 227 -15.43 -7.01 -11.29
C PRO A 227 -14.88 -5.98 -12.27
N THR A 228 -13.60 -5.63 -12.20
CA THR A 228 -12.95 -4.70 -13.12
C THR A 228 -11.83 -5.36 -13.91
N ASN A 229 -11.68 -4.95 -15.18
CA ASN A 229 -10.63 -5.45 -16.06
C ASN A 229 -9.97 -4.31 -16.83
N VAL A 230 -8.65 -4.38 -17.01
CA VAL A 230 -7.92 -3.42 -17.84
C VAL A 230 -8.31 -3.63 -19.31
N TYR A 231 -9.04 -2.68 -19.88
CA TYR A 231 -9.43 -2.71 -21.28
C TYR A 231 -8.25 -2.38 -22.22
N LYS A 232 -7.46 -1.34 -21.88
CA LYS A 232 -6.34 -0.87 -22.70
C LYS A 232 -5.32 -0.13 -21.84
N SER A 233 -4.03 -0.44 -22.05
CA SER A 233 -2.91 0.32 -21.53
C SER A 233 -2.25 1.13 -22.66
N PHE A 234 -1.83 2.35 -22.36
CA PHE A 234 -1.09 3.17 -23.30
C PHE A 234 -0.15 4.12 -22.55
N SER A 235 0.95 4.50 -23.20
CA SER A 235 1.81 5.56 -22.69
C SER A 235 1.24 6.91 -23.09
N PRO A 236 1.13 7.88 -22.16
CA PRO A 236 0.70 9.22 -22.53
C PRO A 236 1.68 9.82 -23.55
N PRO A 237 1.20 10.65 -24.49
CA PRO A 237 2.07 11.32 -25.46
C PRO A 237 3.07 12.23 -24.72
N VAL A 238 4.27 12.33 -25.28
CA VAL A 238 5.29 13.24 -24.76
C VAL A 238 4.73 14.67 -24.78
N LYS A 239 4.86 15.38 -23.66
CA LYS A 239 4.44 16.79 -23.59
C LYS A 239 5.21 17.60 -24.63
N GLY A 240 4.51 18.45 -25.37
CA GLY A 240 5.11 19.40 -26.32
C GLY A 240 6.03 20.43 -25.63
N ALA A 241 6.70 21.23 -26.42
CA ALA A 241 7.69 22.22 -25.94
C ALA A 241 7.14 23.29 -24.97
N GLY A 242 5.82 23.35 -24.79
CA GLY A 242 5.19 24.37 -23.95
C GLY A 242 5.24 25.77 -24.58
N MET A 243 4.80 26.77 -23.82
CA MET A 243 4.86 28.17 -24.20
C MET A 243 5.83 28.89 -23.29
N MET A 244 6.92 29.38 -23.86
CA MET A 244 7.84 30.27 -23.14
C MET A 244 7.33 31.71 -23.23
N MET A 245 7.29 32.38 -22.08
CA MET A 245 6.97 33.81 -22.02
C MET A 245 8.21 34.52 -21.47
N GLU A 246 8.68 35.53 -22.25
CA GLU A 246 9.86 36.32 -21.87
C GLU A 246 9.43 37.52 -21.05
N GLY A 247 10.24 37.83 -20.01
CA GLY A 247 10.04 38.95 -19.12
C GLY A 247 9.10 38.65 -17.94
N ALA A 248 9.11 39.56 -16.95
CA ALA A 248 8.26 39.52 -15.76
C ALA A 248 7.48 40.82 -15.60
N ASP A 249 7.17 41.48 -16.71
CA ASP A 249 6.37 42.70 -16.71
C ASP A 249 4.87 42.40 -16.53
N LYS A 250 4.11 43.44 -16.27
CA LYS A 250 2.67 43.35 -16.01
C LYS A 250 1.92 42.71 -17.19
N ALA A 251 2.30 42.99 -18.42
CA ALA A 251 1.63 42.45 -19.59
C ALA A 251 1.83 40.93 -19.72
N THR A 252 3.03 40.45 -19.42
CA THR A 252 3.34 39.00 -19.38
C THR A 252 2.55 38.27 -18.30
N VAL A 253 2.42 38.87 -17.10
CA VAL A 253 1.62 38.30 -16.02
C VAL A 253 0.13 38.29 -16.37
N GLU A 254 -0.42 39.37 -16.92
CA GLU A 254 -1.82 39.43 -17.37
C GLU A 254 -2.13 38.38 -18.43
N LYS A 255 -1.19 38.17 -19.37
CA LYS A 255 -1.32 37.12 -20.38
C LYS A 255 -1.31 35.71 -19.76
N LEU A 256 -0.46 35.44 -18.76
CA LEU A 256 -0.45 34.17 -18.04
C LEU A 256 -1.79 33.94 -17.34
N VAL A 257 -2.27 34.94 -16.60
CA VAL A 257 -3.55 34.86 -15.88
C VAL A 257 -4.71 34.61 -16.87
N SER A 258 -4.73 35.31 -18.02
CA SER A 258 -5.74 35.05 -19.06
C SER A 258 -5.73 33.61 -19.55
N ILE A 259 -4.53 33.05 -19.82
CA ILE A 259 -4.39 31.64 -20.25
C ILE A 259 -4.88 30.66 -19.20
N LEU A 260 -4.59 30.92 -17.93
CA LEU A 260 -5.06 30.06 -16.83
C LEU A 260 -6.58 30.13 -16.66
N ASN A 261 -7.17 31.32 -16.79
CA ASN A 261 -8.62 31.53 -16.79
C ASN A 261 -9.30 30.82 -17.97
N ASP A 262 -8.77 30.98 -19.19
CA ASP A 262 -9.33 30.35 -20.40
C ASP A 262 -9.30 28.80 -20.29
N LYS A 263 -8.38 28.27 -19.51
CA LYS A 263 -8.26 26.82 -19.22
C LYS A 263 -9.03 26.39 -17.97
N HIS A 264 -9.74 27.29 -17.32
CA HIS A 264 -10.47 27.03 -16.06
C HIS A 264 -9.60 26.43 -14.95
N ILE A 265 -8.34 26.88 -14.85
CA ILE A 265 -7.41 26.45 -13.80
C ILE A 265 -7.53 27.36 -12.57
N ILE A 266 -7.84 28.65 -12.81
CA ILE A 266 -8.15 29.66 -11.79
C ILE A 266 -9.44 30.38 -12.16
#